data_72fd03e7084d8c224d658478699a1316
#
_entry.id   72fd03e7084d8c224d658478699a1316
#
_cell.length_a   1.000
_cell.length_b   1.000
_cell.length_c   1.000
_cell.angle_alpha   90.00
_cell.angle_beta   90.00
_cell.angle_gamma   90.00
#
_symmetry.space_group_name_H-M   'P 1'
#
loop_
_entity.id
_entity.type
_entity.pdbx_description
1 polymer ?
#
loop_
_entity_poly.entity_id
_entity_poly.type
_entity_poly.pdbx_seq_one_letter_code
_entity_poly.pdbx_strand_id
1 'polypeptide(L)'
;MATRQRSLNAPRLPMSFDPGDAARLGDGARWERVDVSGDHTGVSVHDVEIFESRCTDLRITGSTFVGVQITDTCFERCELSGTVLRDAVLKRVEFRECRMTGVGFAEASLRDVRFVGCKLDDANFRRAKADWILFDDCLLRAAELTNGTFVYASILGCDLTGADVSSSDLRGASLLGSTLDSLKGAEHLRGVTIDLTQVLDLSAGLFHALNITVDDGGGV
;
A
#
# COMPACT_ATOMS: atom_id res chain seq x y z
N MET A 1 2.09 21.62 -20.41
CA MET A 1 3.39 20.92 -20.35
C MET A 1 3.11 19.48 -19.94
N ALA A 2 3.31 18.51 -20.80
CA ALA A 2 3.14 17.10 -20.44
C ALA A 2 4.29 16.73 -19.49
N THR A 3 4.00 16.58 -18.23
CA THR A 3 4.95 16.08 -17.24
C THR A 3 5.32 14.66 -17.68
N ARG A 4 6.57 14.44 -18.02
CA ARG A 4 7.10 13.13 -18.41
C ARG A 4 6.88 12.21 -17.21
N GLN A 5 5.84 11.37 -17.29
CA GLN A 5 5.50 10.42 -16.26
C GLN A 5 6.65 9.42 -16.16
N ARG A 6 7.44 9.52 -15.09
CA ARG A 6 8.47 8.52 -14.77
C ARG A 6 7.73 7.19 -14.55
N SER A 7 8.22 6.11 -15.13
CA SER A 7 7.70 4.77 -14.82
C SER A 7 8.27 4.27 -13.50
N LEU A 8 7.43 3.57 -12.72
CA LEU A 8 7.89 2.82 -11.55
C LEU A 8 8.98 1.82 -11.96
N ASN A 9 10.07 1.77 -11.20
CA ASN A 9 11.10 0.76 -11.41
C ASN A 9 10.63 -0.57 -10.80
N ALA A 10 10.70 -1.65 -11.57
CA ALA A 10 10.47 -3.00 -11.07
C ALA A 10 11.63 -3.47 -10.18
N PRO A 11 11.41 -4.48 -9.32
CA PRO A 11 12.48 -5.17 -8.63
C PRO A 11 13.52 -5.71 -9.61
N ARG A 12 14.79 -5.61 -9.26
CA ARG A 12 15.91 -6.15 -10.03
C ARG A 12 16.27 -7.51 -9.46
N LEU A 13 15.57 -8.54 -9.91
CA LEU A 13 15.76 -9.89 -9.41
C LEU A 13 16.91 -10.60 -10.13
N PRO A 14 17.67 -11.47 -9.45
CA PRO A 14 18.69 -12.29 -10.08
C PRO A 14 18.05 -13.37 -10.97
N MET A 15 18.86 -13.98 -11.84
CA MET A 15 18.39 -15.06 -12.73
C MET A 15 18.13 -16.38 -11.98
N SER A 16 18.74 -16.56 -10.81
CA SER A 16 18.56 -17.72 -9.93
C SER A 16 18.61 -17.29 -8.47
N PHE A 17 17.96 -18.08 -7.64
CA PHE A 17 17.92 -17.87 -6.19
C PHE A 17 18.46 -19.11 -5.49
N ASP A 18 19.15 -18.89 -4.37
CA ASP A 18 19.46 -19.96 -3.45
C ASP A 18 18.23 -20.32 -2.60
N PRO A 19 18.07 -21.57 -2.15
CA PRO A 19 17.01 -21.92 -1.22
C PRO A 19 17.14 -21.11 0.07
N GLY A 20 16.09 -20.36 0.42
CA GLY A 20 16.01 -19.64 1.68
C GLY A 20 15.34 -20.49 2.75
N ASP A 21 15.68 -20.22 4.00
CA ASP A 21 15.09 -20.88 5.16
C ASP A 21 14.42 -19.81 6.05
N ALA A 22 13.08 -19.82 6.10
CA ALA A 22 12.33 -18.90 6.94
C ALA A 22 12.67 -19.05 8.43
N ALA A 23 13.14 -20.21 8.89
CA ALA A 23 13.57 -20.42 10.27
C ALA A 23 14.81 -19.60 10.66
N ARG A 24 15.52 -19.04 9.69
CA ARG A 24 16.64 -18.10 9.92
C ARG A 24 16.21 -16.65 10.11
N LEU A 25 14.93 -16.37 10.18
CA LEU A 25 14.42 -15.05 10.47
C LEU A 25 14.61 -14.73 11.96
N GLY A 26 15.46 -13.78 12.24
CA GLY A 26 15.82 -13.32 13.58
C GLY A 26 16.39 -11.91 13.52
N ASP A 27 16.76 -11.33 14.67
CA ASP A 27 17.35 -10.00 14.73
C ASP A 27 18.62 -9.91 13.88
N GLY A 28 18.71 -8.87 13.04
CA GLY A 28 19.81 -8.66 12.11
C GLY A 28 19.89 -9.69 10.99
N ALA A 29 18.85 -10.48 10.77
CA ALA A 29 18.84 -11.46 9.68
C ALA A 29 19.02 -10.78 8.33
N ARG A 30 19.81 -11.39 7.46
CA ARG A 30 20.01 -10.93 6.09
C ARG A 30 19.65 -12.03 5.09
N TRP A 31 18.66 -11.74 4.28
CA TRP A 31 18.26 -12.55 3.14
C TRP A 31 18.74 -11.88 1.87
N GLU A 32 19.61 -12.53 1.14
CA GLU A 32 20.16 -12.00 -0.10
C GLU A 32 20.14 -13.09 -1.17
N ARG A 33 19.46 -12.79 -2.29
CA ARG A 33 19.34 -13.66 -3.48
C ARG A 33 18.74 -15.04 -3.17
N VAL A 34 17.81 -15.07 -2.21
CA VAL A 34 17.15 -16.31 -1.78
C VAL A 34 15.71 -16.37 -2.22
N ASP A 35 15.20 -17.60 -2.38
CA ASP A 35 13.78 -17.90 -2.52
C ASP A 35 13.30 -18.49 -1.20
N VAL A 36 12.38 -17.77 -0.51
CA VAL A 36 11.93 -18.13 0.83
C VAL A 36 10.44 -18.46 0.80
N SER A 37 10.08 -19.57 1.45
CA SER A 37 8.70 -19.98 1.68
C SER A 37 8.55 -20.56 3.10
N GLY A 38 7.32 -20.87 3.50
CA GLY A 38 7.05 -21.51 4.79
C GLY A 38 6.36 -20.60 5.80
N ASP A 39 6.31 -21.04 7.05
CA ASP A 39 5.53 -20.38 8.11
C ASP A 39 6.46 -19.82 9.20
N HIS A 40 6.30 -18.52 9.48
CA HIS A 40 7.07 -17.78 10.46
C HIS A 40 6.19 -16.74 11.16
N THR A 41 5.04 -17.21 11.61
CA THR A 41 3.97 -16.40 12.21
C THR A 41 4.34 -15.91 13.62
N GLY A 42 3.94 -14.68 13.97
CA GLY A 42 4.03 -14.16 15.34
C GLY A 42 5.44 -13.83 15.82
N VAL A 43 6.40 -13.65 14.92
CA VAL A 43 7.77 -13.24 15.29
C VAL A 43 7.87 -11.74 15.54
N SER A 44 8.81 -11.36 16.41
CA SER A 44 9.21 -9.96 16.60
C SER A 44 10.70 -9.85 16.39
N VAL A 45 11.09 -9.13 15.35
CA VAL A 45 12.48 -9.06 14.90
C VAL A 45 12.87 -7.63 14.53
N HIS A 46 14.18 -7.32 14.67
CA HIS A 46 14.75 -6.01 14.42
C HIS A 46 15.81 -6.08 13.33
N ASP A 47 15.97 -4.97 12.59
CA ASP A 47 17.06 -4.73 11.65
C ASP A 47 17.25 -5.84 10.61
N VAL A 48 16.14 -6.39 10.10
CA VAL A 48 16.16 -7.41 9.05
C VAL A 48 16.42 -6.75 7.71
N GLU A 49 17.27 -7.34 6.91
CA GLU A 49 17.58 -6.91 5.54
C GLU A 49 17.20 -7.98 4.53
N ILE A 50 16.43 -7.59 3.50
CA ILE A 50 16.00 -8.48 2.40
C ILE A 50 16.39 -7.85 1.07
N PHE A 51 17.27 -8.51 0.32
CA PHE A 51 17.77 -7.99 -0.96
C PHE A 51 17.64 -9.01 -2.09
N GLU A 52 17.29 -8.51 -3.29
CA GLU A 52 17.28 -9.29 -4.54
C GLU A 52 16.65 -10.68 -4.36
N SER A 53 15.61 -10.77 -3.51
CA SER A 53 15.04 -12.04 -3.06
C SER A 53 13.61 -12.23 -3.54
N ARG A 54 13.14 -13.46 -3.47
CA ARG A 54 11.75 -13.81 -3.72
C ARG A 54 11.18 -14.53 -2.50
N CYS A 55 9.97 -14.12 -2.10
CA CYS A 55 9.21 -14.78 -1.05
C CYS A 55 7.93 -15.32 -1.70
N THR A 56 7.76 -16.63 -1.70
CA THR A 56 6.62 -17.29 -2.33
C THR A 56 5.88 -18.13 -1.30
N ASP A 57 4.56 -17.92 -1.19
CA ASP A 57 3.72 -18.65 -0.23
C ASP A 57 4.26 -18.56 1.23
N LEU A 58 4.96 -17.46 1.55
CA LEU A 58 5.52 -17.21 2.88
C LEU A 58 4.42 -16.70 3.81
N ARG A 59 4.36 -17.24 5.04
CA ARG A 59 3.44 -16.79 6.08
C ARG A 59 4.19 -16.14 7.22
N ILE A 60 3.92 -14.85 7.49
CA ILE A 60 4.47 -14.07 8.59
C ILE A 60 3.39 -13.28 9.34
N THR A 61 2.20 -13.85 9.43
CA THR A 61 1.01 -13.23 10.03
C THR A 61 1.26 -12.78 11.47
N GLY A 62 0.74 -11.60 11.84
CA GLY A 62 0.82 -11.06 13.20
C GLY A 62 2.24 -10.82 13.72
N SER A 63 3.20 -10.71 12.83
CA SER A 63 4.61 -10.47 13.16
C SER A 63 4.91 -8.96 13.28
N THR A 64 6.00 -8.63 13.96
CA THR A 64 6.50 -7.25 14.07
C THR A 64 7.93 -7.19 13.56
N PHE A 65 8.16 -6.31 12.60
CA PHE A 65 9.48 -5.98 12.06
C PHE A 65 9.77 -4.52 12.38
N VAL A 66 10.88 -4.27 13.07
CA VAL A 66 11.34 -2.91 13.38
C VAL A 66 12.61 -2.63 12.59
N GLY A 67 12.63 -1.54 11.82
CA GLY A 67 13.79 -1.14 11.03
C GLY A 67 14.07 -2.02 9.81
N VAL A 68 13.08 -2.79 9.32
CA VAL A 68 13.29 -3.67 8.17
C VAL A 68 13.64 -2.89 6.91
N GLN A 69 14.63 -3.37 6.17
CA GLN A 69 15.03 -2.84 4.87
C GLN A 69 14.80 -3.88 3.77
N ILE A 70 13.95 -3.56 2.82
CA ILE A 70 13.60 -4.47 1.72
C ILE A 70 13.92 -3.77 0.39
N THR A 71 14.80 -4.38 -0.41
CA THR A 71 15.18 -3.82 -1.69
C THR A 71 15.19 -4.90 -2.77
N ASP A 72 14.70 -4.56 -3.97
CA ASP A 72 14.70 -5.46 -5.14
C ASP A 72 14.10 -6.85 -4.83
N THR A 73 12.93 -6.87 -4.19
CA THR A 73 12.32 -8.10 -3.68
C THR A 73 10.88 -8.25 -4.18
N CYS A 74 10.46 -9.47 -4.47
CA CYS A 74 9.09 -9.83 -4.83
C CYS A 74 8.50 -10.75 -3.76
N PHE A 75 7.29 -10.42 -3.30
CA PHE A 75 6.44 -11.25 -2.45
C PHE A 75 5.26 -11.72 -3.29
N GLU A 76 5.07 -13.02 -3.43
CA GLU A 76 4.03 -13.62 -4.25
C GLU A 76 3.19 -14.58 -3.43
N ARG A 77 1.88 -14.39 -3.41
CA ARG A 77 0.90 -15.19 -2.65
C ARG A 77 1.23 -15.33 -1.16
N CYS A 78 1.88 -14.33 -0.59
CA CYS A 78 2.27 -14.34 0.83
C CYS A 78 1.11 -13.93 1.74
N GLU A 79 1.17 -14.41 3.00
CA GLU A 79 0.20 -14.08 4.05
C GLU A 79 0.90 -13.21 5.12
N LEU A 80 0.59 -11.90 5.09
CA LEU A 80 1.17 -10.89 5.97
C LEU A 80 0.11 -10.18 6.84
N SER A 81 -1.08 -10.76 6.99
CA SER A 81 -2.17 -10.11 7.74
C SER A 81 -1.76 -9.80 9.17
N GLY A 82 -2.07 -8.58 9.62
CA GLY A 82 -1.71 -8.08 10.95
C GLY A 82 -0.21 -7.91 11.21
N THR A 83 0.64 -8.04 10.18
CA THR A 83 2.08 -7.78 10.31
C THR A 83 2.35 -6.29 10.43
N VAL A 84 3.19 -5.88 11.38
CA VAL A 84 3.60 -4.49 11.59
C VAL A 84 5.03 -4.28 11.09
N LEU A 85 5.21 -3.35 10.15
CA LEU A 85 6.49 -2.98 9.55
C LEU A 85 6.86 -1.57 10.02
N ARG A 86 7.36 -1.48 11.27
CA ARG A 86 7.71 -0.19 11.87
C ARG A 86 9.05 0.33 11.34
N ASP A 87 9.11 1.61 11.00
CA ASP A 87 10.31 2.26 10.46
C ASP A 87 10.86 1.53 9.22
N ALA A 88 9.96 0.91 8.45
CA ALA A 88 10.33 0.11 7.29
C ALA A 88 10.80 0.99 6.12
N VAL A 89 11.82 0.53 5.42
CA VAL A 89 12.30 1.13 4.17
C VAL A 89 12.17 0.11 3.04
N LEU A 90 11.25 0.36 2.11
CA LEU A 90 11.02 -0.47 0.94
C LEU A 90 11.44 0.25 -0.33
N LYS A 91 12.25 -0.41 -1.17
CA LYS A 91 12.73 0.16 -2.42
C LYS A 91 12.69 -0.86 -3.56
N ARG A 92 11.92 -0.57 -4.60
CA ARG A 92 11.69 -1.50 -5.72
C ARG A 92 11.20 -2.86 -5.20
N VAL A 93 10.06 -2.83 -4.52
CA VAL A 93 9.43 -4.03 -3.94
C VAL A 93 8.08 -4.24 -4.61
N GLU A 94 7.75 -5.49 -4.87
CA GLU A 94 6.47 -5.87 -5.43
C GLU A 94 5.78 -6.91 -4.57
N PHE A 95 4.51 -6.66 -4.25
CA PHE A 95 3.60 -7.61 -3.60
C PHE A 95 2.56 -8.02 -4.63
N ARG A 96 2.46 -9.32 -4.92
CA ARG A 96 1.49 -9.90 -5.87
C ARG A 96 0.58 -10.88 -5.16
N GLU A 97 -0.72 -10.70 -5.32
CA GLU A 97 -1.74 -11.63 -4.79
C GLU A 97 -1.57 -11.94 -3.29
N CYS A 98 -1.00 -11.01 -2.55
CA CYS A 98 -0.75 -11.18 -1.11
C CYS A 98 -1.97 -10.84 -0.27
N ARG A 99 -2.11 -11.55 0.86
CA ARG A 99 -3.07 -11.22 1.91
C ARG A 99 -2.37 -10.38 2.96
N MET A 100 -2.83 -9.15 3.12
CA MET A 100 -2.18 -8.13 3.93
C MET A 100 -3.21 -7.33 4.75
N THR A 101 -4.33 -7.96 5.11
CA THR A 101 -5.37 -7.32 5.93
C THR A 101 -4.80 -6.83 7.25
N GLY A 102 -5.02 -5.56 7.58
CA GLY A 102 -4.50 -4.93 8.80
C GLY A 102 -2.97 -4.80 8.85
N VAL A 103 -2.28 -4.90 7.70
CA VAL A 103 -0.83 -4.70 7.66
C VAL A 103 -0.46 -3.25 8.04
N GLY A 104 0.59 -3.08 8.83
CA GLY A 104 1.06 -1.77 9.30
C GLY A 104 2.29 -1.28 8.55
N PHE A 105 2.13 -0.22 7.75
CA PHE A 105 3.18 0.57 7.10
C PHE A 105 3.24 2.00 7.66
N ALA A 106 2.78 2.22 8.89
CA ALA A 106 2.80 3.55 9.47
C ALA A 106 4.24 4.10 9.51
N GLU A 107 4.40 5.35 9.03
CA GLU A 107 5.68 6.06 8.96
C GLU A 107 6.73 5.41 8.03
N ALA A 108 6.36 4.38 7.27
CA ALA A 108 7.27 3.71 6.35
C ALA A 108 7.71 4.61 5.18
N SER A 109 8.91 4.36 4.67
CA SER A 109 9.44 4.96 3.43
C SER A 109 9.31 3.97 2.28
N LEU A 110 8.46 4.28 1.30
CA LEU A 110 8.10 3.41 0.20
C LEU A 110 8.54 4.06 -1.12
N ARG A 111 9.49 3.45 -1.81
CA ARG A 111 9.97 3.97 -3.09
C ARG A 111 9.92 2.92 -4.18
N ASP A 112 9.24 3.23 -5.29
CA ASP A 112 9.03 2.28 -6.38
C ASP A 112 8.37 0.97 -5.86
N VAL A 113 7.29 1.07 -5.07
CA VAL A 113 6.59 -0.07 -4.49
C VAL A 113 5.31 -0.36 -5.25
N ARG A 114 5.02 -1.64 -5.48
CA ARG A 114 3.83 -2.11 -6.18
C ARG A 114 3.06 -3.11 -5.34
N PHE A 115 1.76 -2.93 -5.31
CA PHE A 115 0.78 -3.89 -4.79
C PHE A 115 -0.14 -4.26 -5.94
N VAL A 116 -0.19 -5.53 -6.32
CA VAL A 116 -0.98 -6.03 -7.45
C VAL A 116 -1.87 -7.17 -6.98
N GLY A 117 -3.18 -7.04 -7.11
CA GLY A 117 -4.15 -8.04 -6.68
C GLY A 117 -4.14 -8.33 -5.18
N CYS A 118 -3.69 -7.38 -4.35
CA CYS A 118 -3.51 -7.60 -2.91
C CYS A 118 -4.77 -7.27 -2.09
N LYS A 119 -4.93 -7.98 -0.96
CA LYS A 119 -5.95 -7.66 0.05
C LYS A 119 -5.33 -6.83 1.15
N LEU A 120 -5.60 -5.53 1.13
CA LEU A 120 -5.07 -4.50 2.02
C LEU A 120 -6.18 -3.84 2.85
N ASP A 121 -7.30 -4.56 3.08
CA ASP A 121 -8.37 -4.05 3.94
C ASP A 121 -7.79 -3.71 5.33
N ASP A 122 -8.23 -2.60 5.92
CA ASP A 122 -7.74 -2.09 7.22
C ASP A 122 -6.21 -1.83 7.27
N ALA A 123 -5.52 -1.77 6.14
CA ALA A 123 -4.08 -1.51 6.11
C ALA A 123 -3.77 -0.10 6.62
N ASN A 124 -2.71 0.03 7.40
CA ASN A 124 -2.32 1.29 8.02
C ASN A 124 -1.08 1.90 7.32
N PHE A 125 -1.31 2.94 6.52
CA PHE A 125 -0.28 3.75 5.85
C PHE A 125 -0.16 5.16 6.47
N ARG A 126 -0.57 5.36 7.70
CA ARG A 126 -0.51 6.68 8.35
C ARG A 126 0.90 7.24 8.32
N ARG A 127 1.04 8.51 7.89
CA ARG A 127 2.32 9.21 7.78
C ARG A 127 3.36 8.49 6.89
N ALA A 128 2.94 7.52 6.10
CA ALA A 128 3.85 6.89 5.14
C ALA A 128 4.33 7.91 4.09
N LYS A 129 5.56 7.76 3.65
CA LYS A 129 6.17 8.56 2.58
C LYS A 129 6.35 7.68 1.36
N ALA A 130 5.46 7.83 0.39
CA ALA A 130 5.49 7.06 -0.84
C ALA A 130 6.03 7.93 -2.00
N ASP A 131 7.13 7.49 -2.59
CA ASP A 131 7.71 8.06 -3.81
C ASP A 131 7.56 7.01 -4.92
N TRP A 132 6.57 7.21 -5.80
CA TRP A 132 6.16 6.25 -6.84
C TRP A 132 5.60 4.94 -6.28
N ILE A 133 4.34 4.96 -5.91
CA ILE A 133 3.60 3.77 -5.45
C ILE A 133 2.49 3.43 -6.44
N LEU A 134 2.27 2.13 -6.64
CA LEU A 134 1.16 1.58 -7.42
C LEU A 134 0.35 0.63 -6.56
N PHE A 135 -0.95 0.83 -6.54
CA PHE A 135 -1.95 -0.16 -6.15
C PHE A 135 -2.76 -0.48 -7.42
N ASP A 136 -2.79 -1.74 -7.81
CA ASP A 136 -3.46 -2.23 -9.00
C ASP A 136 -4.34 -3.42 -8.63
N ASP A 137 -5.65 -3.30 -8.87
CA ASP A 137 -6.66 -4.31 -8.54
C ASP A 137 -6.60 -4.78 -7.07
N CYS A 138 -6.45 -3.82 -6.12
CA CYS A 138 -6.32 -4.09 -4.70
C CYS A 138 -7.61 -3.79 -3.91
N LEU A 139 -7.83 -4.54 -2.81
CA LEU A 139 -8.84 -4.19 -1.81
C LEU A 139 -8.19 -3.33 -0.73
N LEU A 140 -8.62 -2.07 -0.60
CA LEU A 140 -8.13 -1.06 0.35
C LEU A 140 -9.26 -0.54 1.25
N ARG A 141 -10.29 -1.38 1.50
CA ARG A 141 -11.45 -0.97 2.30
C ARG A 141 -11.01 -0.61 3.70
N ALA A 142 -11.52 0.52 4.20
CA ALA A 142 -11.18 1.08 5.50
C ALA A 142 -9.66 1.26 5.73
N ALA A 143 -8.83 1.29 4.67
CA ALA A 143 -7.40 1.55 4.80
C ALA A 143 -7.14 2.99 5.27
N GLU A 144 -6.15 3.16 6.15
CA GLU A 144 -5.75 4.46 6.70
C GLU A 144 -4.53 5.01 5.95
N LEU A 145 -4.73 6.03 5.13
CA LEU A 145 -3.66 6.75 4.44
C LEU A 145 -3.38 8.13 5.05
N THR A 146 -3.95 8.44 6.21
CA THR A 146 -3.98 9.77 6.82
C THR A 146 -2.59 10.38 7.07
N ASN A 147 -2.47 11.70 6.82
CA ASN A 147 -1.22 12.46 7.01
C ASN A 147 -0.02 11.93 6.20
N GLY A 148 -0.27 11.10 5.18
CA GLY A 148 0.75 10.52 4.33
C GLY A 148 1.12 11.41 3.13
N THR A 149 2.18 11.03 2.44
CA THR A 149 2.61 11.66 1.19
C THR A 149 2.57 10.60 0.08
N PHE A 150 1.65 10.77 -0.88
CA PHE A 150 1.39 9.84 -1.99
C PHE A 150 1.38 10.58 -3.33
N VAL A 151 2.30 11.52 -3.49
CA VAL A 151 2.38 12.35 -4.70
C VAL A 151 2.67 11.48 -5.92
N TYR A 152 1.85 11.65 -6.98
CA TYR A 152 1.87 10.82 -8.19
C TYR A 152 1.61 9.33 -7.94
N ALA A 153 0.95 8.96 -6.86
CA ALA A 153 0.50 7.59 -6.66
C ALA A 153 -0.46 7.15 -7.77
N SER A 154 -0.39 5.88 -8.15
CA SER A 154 -1.36 5.24 -9.04
C SER A 154 -2.17 4.24 -8.24
N ILE A 155 -3.48 4.46 -8.12
CA ILE A 155 -4.43 3.61 -7.41
C ILE A 155 -5.51 3.26 -8.43
N LEU A 156 -5.36 2.11 -9.08
CA LEU A 156 -6.10 1.76 -10.29
C LEU A 156 -6.97 0.52 -10.05
N GLY A 157 -8.25 0.60 -10.38
CA GLY A 157 -9.17 -0.53 -10.24
C GLY A 157 -9.33 -1.05 -8.80
N CYS A 158 -9.05 -0.21 -7.79
CA CYS A 158 -9.05 -0.61 -6.38
C CYS A 158 -10.41 -0.35 -5.71
N ASP A 159 -10.67 -1.06 -4.61
CA ASP A 159 -11.80 -0.77 -3.72
C ASP A 159 -11.30 0.02 -2.50
N LEU A 160 -11.60 1.34 -2.47
CA LEU A 160 -11.28 2.24 -1.35
C LEU A 160 -12.51 2.54 -0.48
N THR A 161 -13.54 1.71 -0.51
CA THR A 161 -14.75 1.92 0.31
C THR A 161 -14.39 2.17 1.78
N GLY A 162 -14.78 3.35 2.29
CA GLY A 162 -14.54 3.76 3.67
C GLY A 162 -13.08 4.07 4.03
N ALA A 163 -12.15 4.03 3.07
CA ALA A 163 -10.76 4.42 3.31
C ALA A 163 -10.64 5.89 3.76
N ASP A 164 -9.56 6.21 4.46
CA ASP A 164 -9.33 7.55 5.00
C ASP A 164 -8.05 8.18 4.41
N VAL A 165 -8.23 9.24 3.63
CA VAL A 165 -7.15 10.03 3.01
C VAL A 165 -6.99 11.41 3.64
N SER A 166 -7.60 11.63 4.81
CA SER A 166 -7.59 12.92 5.49
C SER A 166 -6.17 13.45 5.71
N SER A 167 -5.95 14.72 5.39
CA SER A 167 -4.67 15.41 5.54
C SER A 167 -3.51 14.79 4.76
N SER A 168 -3.79 14.00 3.72
CA SER A 168 -2.76 13.40 2.87
C SER A 168 -2.44 14.24 1.65
N ASP A 169 -1.19 14.19 1.21
CA ASP A 169 -0.76 14.81 -0.04
C ASP A 169 -0.86 13.80 -1.20
N LEU A 170 -1.92 13.91 -1.97
CA LEU A 170 -2.23 13.07 -3.14
C LEU A 170 -2.06 13.83 -4.48
N ARG A 171 -1.32 14.94 -4.50
CA ARG A 171 -1.19 15.75 -5.72
C ARG A 171 -0.64 14.95 -6.89
N GLY A 172 -1.34 15.00 -8.01
CA GLY A 172 -0.99 14.27 -9.23
C GLY A 172 -1.24 12.78 -9.16
N ALA A 173 -1.88 12.27 -8.09
CA ALA A 173 -2.28 10.87 -8.03
C ALA A 173 -3.43 10.57 -9.00
N SER A 174 -3.54 9.31 -9.41
CA SER A 174 -4.61 8.78 -10.25
C SER A 174 -5.39 7.72 -9.48
N LEU A 175 -6.72 7.85 -9.44
CA LEU A 175 -7.64 6.90 -8.78
C LEU A 175 -8.55 6.17 -9.78
N LEU A 176 -8.18 6.15 -11.06
CA LEU A 176 -9.03 5.68 -12.15
C LEU A 176 -9.55 4.26 -11.94
N GLY A 177 -10.85 4.07 -12.21
CA GLY A 177 -11.53 2.79 -12.10
C GLY A 177 -11.72 2.26 -10.68
N SER A 178 -11.34 3.04 -9.66
CA SER A 178 -11.46 2.64 -8.25
C SER A 178 -12.82 3.02 -7.67
N THR A 179 -13.33 2.22 -6.72
CA THR A 179 -14.53 2.55 -5.93
C THR A 179 -14.14 3.49 -4.81
N LEU A 180 -14.84 4.62 -4.67
CA LEU A 180 -14.57 5.68 -3.69
C LEU A 180 -15.74 5.88 -2.71
N ASP A 181 -16.62 4.89 -2.58
CA ASP A 181 -17.78 5.00 -1.69
C ASP A 181 -17.35 5.24 -0.24
N SER A 182 -18.04 6.20 0.40
CA SER A 182 -17.75 6.57 1.80
C SER A 182 -16.28 6.92 2.09
N LEU A 183 -15.52 7.37 1.07
CA LEU A 183 -14.14 7.83 1.23
C LEU A 183 -14.11 9.04 2.18
N LYS A 184 -13.27 8.96 3.21
CA LYS A 184 -13.08 10.05 4.17
C LYS A 184 -11.94 10.97 3.72
N GLY A 185 -12.07 12.28 3.96
CA GLY A 185 -11.08 13.27 3.57
C GLY A 185 -11.13 13.64 2.08
N ALA A 186 -12.29 13.51 1.43
CA ALA A 186 -12.49 13.86 0.01
C ALA A 186 -12.05 15.31 -0.32
N GLU A 187 -12.13 16.22 0.64
CA GLU A 187 -11.67 17.61 0.54
C GLU A 187 -10.15 17.74 0.35
N HIS A 188 -9.40 16.70 0.62
CA HIS A 188 -7.95 16.64 0.45
C HIS A 188 -7.52 16.08 -0.92
N LEU A 189 -8.46 15.67 -1.78
CA LEU A 189 -8.18 15.14 -3.13
C LEU A 189 -7.76 16.24 -4.15
N ARG A 190 -7.00 17.22 -3.70
CA ARG A 190 -6.57 18.31 -4.56
C ARG A 190 -5.55 17.85 -5.61
N GLY A 191 -5.89 18.07 -6.90
CA GLY A 191 -5.00 17.73 -8.02
C GLY A 191 -4.96 16.24 -8.35
N VAL A 192 -5.92 15.45 -7.87
CA VAL A 192 -6.09 14.03 -8.20
C VAL A 192 -6.85 13.88 -9.51
N THR A 193 -6.55 12.83 -10.26
CA THR A 193 -7.31 12.42 -11.47
C THR A 193 -8.27 11.30 -11.11
N ILE A 194 -9.55 11.50 -11.44
CA ILE A 194 -10.65 10.53 -11.31
C ILE A 194 -11.35 10.36 -12.63
N ASP A 195 -12.20 9.34 -12.77
CA ASP A 195 -13.12 9.19 -13.91
C ASP A 195 -14.54 9.69 -13.57
N LEU A 196 -15.41 9.71 -14.60
CA LEU A 196 -16.77 10.21 -14.45
C LEU A 196 -17.66 9.39 -13.51
N THR A 197 -17.42 8.10 -13.40
CA THR A 197 -18.24 7.21 -12.55
C THR A 197 -18.00 7.50 -11.06
N GLN A 198 -16.83 7.98 -10.71
CA GLN A 198 -16.41 8.30 -9.35
C GLN A 198 -16.95 9.64 -8.82
N VAL A 199 -17.50 10.49 -9.70
CA VAL A 199 -18.02 11.81 -9.31
C VAL A 199 -19.16 11.69 -8.31
N LEU A 200 -20.05 10.71 -8.49
CA LEU A 200 -21.18 10.50 -7.58
C LEU A 200 -20.71 9.99 -6.20
N ASP A 201 -19.75 9.07 -6.16
CA ASP A 201 -19.22 8.53 -4.92
C ASP A 201 -18.61 9.63 -4.03
N LEU A 202 -17.91 10.58 -4.67
CA LEU A 202 -17.26 11.69 -3.96
C LEU A 202 -18.23 12.82 -3.59
N SER A 203 -19.36 12.95 -4.28
CA SER A 203 -20.26 14.12 -4.11
C SER A 203 -20.77 14.26 -2.68
N ALA A 204 -21.22 13.18 -2.06
CA ALA A 204 -21.75 13.20 -0.70
C ALA A 204 -20.67 13.61 0.32
N GLY A 205 -19.46 13.06 0.20
CA GLY A 205 -18.32 13.41 1.04
C GLY A 205 -17.89 14.86 0.91
N LEU A 206 -17.85 15.38 -0.33
CA LEU A 206 -17.51 16.77 -0.61
C LEU A 206 -18.58 17.73 -0.10
N PHE A 207 -19.87 17.43 -0.30
CA PHE A 207 -20.97 18.26 0.20
C PHE A 207 -20.92 18.35 1.74
N HIS A 208 -20.69 17.23 2.40
CA HIS A 208 -20.53 17.20 3.85
C HIS A 208 -19.33 18.06 4.30
N ALA A 209 -18.16 17.89 3.70
CA ALA A 209 -16.94 18.62 4.02
C ALA A 209 -17.06 20.14 3.79
N LEU A 210 -17.85 20.54 2.76
CA LEU A 210 -18.11 21.94 2.39
C LEU A 210 -19.34 22.53 3.09
N ASN A 211 -20.01 21.78 3.98
CA ASN A 211 -21.29 22.15 4.62
C ASN A 211 -22.39 22.54 3.60
N ILE A 212 -22.42 21.86 2.46
CA ILE A 212 -23.45 22.04 1.45
C ILE A 212 -24.65 21.18 1.82
N THR A 213 -25.81 21.82 1.96
CA THR A 213 -27.08 21.13 2.14
C THR A 213 -27.73 20.92 0.76
N VAL A 214 -28.07 19.68 0.46
CA VAL A 214 -28.85 19.33 -0.72
C VAL A 214 -30.32 19.29 -0.29
N ASP A 215 -31.15 20.20 -0.85
CA ASP A 215 -32.60 20.19 -0.66
C ASP A 215 -33.21 19.28 -1.73
N ASP A 216 -33.86 18.22 -1.32
CA ASP A 216 -34.53 17.26 -2.20
C ASP A 216 -35.91 17.75 -2.66
N GLY A 217 -36.30 18.97 -2.29
CA GLY A 217 -37.59 19.59 -2.71
C GLY A 217 -38.82 18.89 -2.11
N GLY A 218 -38.67 18.02 -1.13
CA GLY A 218 -39.73 17.23 -0.50
C GLY A 218 -40.45 17.92 0.66
N GLY A 219 -40.17 19.18 0.92
CA GLY A 219 -40.75 19.94 2.04
C GLY A 219 -41.85 20.92 1.60
N VAL A 220 -43.09 20.46 1.43
CA VAL A 220 -44.29 21.27 1.53
C VAL A 220 -45.24 20.61 2.50
#